data_686bbefca99808089ed36b3271c641b0
#
_entry.id   686bbefca99808089ed36b3271c641b0
#
_cell.length_a   1.000
_cell.length_b   1.000
_cell.length_c   1.000
_cell.angle_alpha   90.00
_cell.angle_beta   90.00
_cell.angle_gamma   90.00
#
_symmetry.space_group_name_H-M   'P 1'
#
loop_
_entity.id
_entity.type
_entity.pdbx_description
1 polymer ?
#
loop_
_entity_poly.entity_id
_entity_poly.type
_entity_poly.pdbx_seq_one_letter_code
_entity_poly.pdbx_strand_id
1 'polypeptide(L)'
;QSSNMAVNSTGLWRLLRLQHGASIINVSSRSSSWWSGVEMGPPDAILGVTEAFKKDTNPKKMNLGVGAYRDDNGKPYILPSVRKAEELIISQKLDHEYLPISGSAEFCKKAIGLALGEDNPVITDGLTATVQAISGTGALRVGSAFFSKFFPGPKAVWMPAPTWGNHVPIFKHVNMDVQQYRYYDPKTCGFNFSGALEDISKIPEGSLILLHACAHNPTGVDPKQEQWDELSKVIKNKKLFPFFDMAYQGFASGDIARDAYAVRKFLADGHKICLAQSFAKNMGLYGRKADKGVLCVFDQRWTYIGGRDCI
;
A
#
# COMPACT_ATOMS: atom_id res chain seq x y z
N GLN A 1 2.65 2.33 81.54
CA GLN A 1 1.24 1.99 81.32
C GLN A 1 0.88 2.29 79.88
N SER A 2 0.71 1.25 79.14
CA SER A 2 0.31 1.15 77.77
C SER A 2 -1.16 1.52 77.56
N SER A 3 -1.51 2.29 76.59
CA SER A 3 -2.86 2.26 76.05
C SER A 3 -2.81 2.20 74.52
N ASN A 4 -3.14 1.01 74.01
CA ASN A 4 -3.42 0.73 72.64
C ASN A 4 -4.62 1.53 72.11
N MET A 5 -4.42 2.31 71.01
CA MET A 5 -5.55 2.71 70.18
C MET A 5 -5.60 1.81 68.96
N ALA A 6 -6.53 0.89 68.98
CA ALA A 6 -6.93 0.12 67.79
C ALA A 6 -7.73 1.01 66.85
N VAL A 7 -7.20 1.29 65.68
CA VAL A 7 -7.93 1.96 64.61
C VAL A 7 -8.88 0.96 63.96
N ASN A 8 -10.15 1.19 64.15
CA ASN A 8 -11.25 0.36 63.67
C ASN A 8 -11.44 0.52 62.16
N SER A 9 -11.10 -0.48 61.38
CA SER A 9 -11.09 -0.53 59.92
C SER A 9 -12.48 -0.54 59.22
N THR A 10 -13.56 -0.41 60.03
CA THR A 10 -14.93 -0.47 59.49
C THR A 10 -15.54 0.87 59.06
N GLY A 11 -14.85 1.99 59.28
CA GLY A 11 -15.32 3.33 58.90
C GLY A 11 -15.04 3.74 57.45
N LEU A 12 -14.03 3.15 56.83
CA LEU A 12 -13.58 3.59 55.50
C LEU A 12 -14.37 3.00 54.31
N TRP A 13 -15.10 1.91 54.55
CA TRP A 13 -15.85 1.24 53.47
C TRP A 13 -17.30 1.69 53.35
N ARG A 14 -17.81 2.53 54.22
CA ARG A 14 -19.18 3.08 54.12
C ARG A 14 -19.30 4.37 53.30
N LEU A 15 -18.20 5.03 52.97
CA LEU A 15 -18.17 6.27 52.15
C LEU A 15 -18.06 5.98 50.65
N LEU A 16 -17.84 4.74 50.26
CA LEU A 16 -17.71 4.35 48.86
C LEU A 16 -19.00 3.83 48.20
N ARG A 17 -20.17 3.90 48.88
CA ARG A 17 -21.43 3.31 48.38
C ARG A 17 -22.54 4.30 48.01
N LEU A 18 -22.28 5.59 47.96
CA LEU A 18 -23.35 6.59 47.67
C LEU A 18 -22.92 7.66 46.64
N GLN A 19 -22.23 7.28 45.59
CA GLN A 19 -22.14 8.13 44.40
C GLN A 19 -22.12 7.28 43.11
N HIS A 20 -23.29 6.77 42.76
CA HIS A 20 -23.57 6.48 41.34
C HIS A 20 -24.06 7.76 40.68
N GLY A 21 -23.19 8.73 40.57
CA GLY A 21 -23.32 9.90 39.75
C GLY A 21 -22.01 10.02 38.96
N ALA A 22 -22.12 10.12 37.66
CA ALA A 22 -21.06 10.25 36.66
C ALA A 22 -19.69 10.61 37.24
N SER A 23 -18.81 9.64 37.40
CA SER A 23 -17.40 9.92 37.62
C SER A 23 -16.86 10.58 36.36
N ILE A 24 -16.91 11.91 36.35
CA ILE A 24 -15.96 12.71 35.59
C ILE A 24 -14.61 12.30 36.15
N ILE A 25 -13.92 11.40 35.45
CA ILE A 25 -12.50 11.15 35.70
C ILE A 25 -11.83 12.48 35.42
N ASN A 26 -11.55 13.19 36.50
CA ASN A 26 -10.78 14.43 36.45
C ASN A 26 -9.35 14.03 36.04
N VAL A 27 -9.10 14.03 34.73
CA VAL A 27 -7.77 13.83 34.13
C VAL A 27 -6.98 15.13 34.30
N SER A 28 -6.92 15.66 35.52
CA SER A 28 -6.06 16.78 35.84
C SER A 28 -4.86 16.32 36.65
N SER A 29 -3.84 16.15 35.98
CA SER A 29 -2.39 16.16 36.16
C SER A 29 -1.75 15.04 35.35
N ARG A 30 -1.90 15.08 34.03
CA ARG A 30 -0.88 14.48 33.20
C ARG A 30 0.35 15.38 33.36
N SER A 31 1.30 14.92 34.19
CA SER A 31 2.66 15.42 34.14
C SER A 31 3.05 15.53 32.67
N SER A 32 3.78 16.58 32.27
CA SER A 32 4.21 16.83 30.91
C SER A 32 4.85 15.56 30.32
N SER A 33 4.07 14.81 29.57
CA SER A 33 4.58 13.64 28.84
C SER A 33 5.36 14.16 27.63
N TRP A 34 6.47 13.50 27.28
CA TRP A 34 7.16 13.71 26.00
C TRP A 34 6.21 13.69 24.80
N TRP A 35 5.08 13.04 24.96
CA TRP A 35 4.07 12.81 23.93
C TRP A 35 2.84 13.71 24.05
N SER A 36 2.86 14.73 24.92
CA SER A 36 1.70 15.60 25.16
C SER A 36 1.27 16.39 23.92
N GLY A 37 2.18 16.61 22.96
CA GLY A 37 1.88 17.27 21.68
C GLY A 37 1.51 16.32 20.54
N VAL A 38 1.40 15.00 20.81
CA VAL A 38 0.99 14.04 19.78
C VAL A 38 -0.53 14.00 19.72
N GLU A 39 -1.07 14.47 18.61
CA GLU A 39 -2.50 14.41 18.34
C GLU A 39 -2.92 12.96 18.04
N MET A 40 -4.13 12.60 18.50
CA MET A 40 -4.71 11.32 18.14
C MET A 40 -5.06 11.32 16.65
N GLY A 41 -4.57 10.32 15.92
CA GLY A 41 -4.95 10.11 14.53
C GLY A 41 -6.48 9.94 14.37
N PRO A 42 -7.04 10.30 13.22
CA PRO A 42 -8.46 10.06 12.97
C PRO A 42 -8.77 8.56 13.08
N PRO A 43 -9.99 8.19 13.52
CA PRO A 43 -10.42 6.80 13.51
C PRO A 43 -10.24 6.18 12.12
N ASP A 44 -9.68 4.97 12.07
CA ASP A 44 -9.57 4.25 10.80
C ASP A 44 -10.97 3.87 10.30
N ALA A 45 -11.39 4.44 9.18
CA ALA A 45 -12.72 4.22 8.62
C ALA A 45 -12.96 2.75 8.21
N ILE A 46 -11.90 2.01 7.86
CA ILE A 46 -11.98 0.60 7.43
C ILE A 46 -12.09 -0.33 8.65
N LEU A 47 -11.24 -0.12 9.67
CA LEU A 47 -11.26 -0.94 10.88
C LEU A 47 -12.56 -0.75 11.66
N GLY A 48 -13.09 0.47 11.72
CA GLY A 48 -14.39 0.75 12.35
C GLY A 48 -15.55 -0.02 11.70
N VAL A 49 -15.57 -0.13 10.37
CA VAL A 49 -16.55 -0.95 9.63
C VAL A 49 -16.38 -2.43 9.97
N THR A 50 -15.15 -2.91 10.09
CA THR A 50 -14.87 -4.32 10.46
C THR A 50 -15.34 -4.64 11.88
N GLU A 51 -15.16 -3.69 12.82
CA GLU A 51 -15.68 -3.85 14.19
C GLU A 51 -17.21 -3.86 14.21
N ALA A 52 -17.87 -2.98 13.47
CA ALA A 52 -19.32 -2.96 13.32
C ALA A 52 -19.83 -4.29 12.74
N PHE A 53 -19.17 -4.79 11.68
CA PHE A 53 -19.47 -6.11 11.11
C PHE A 53 -19.36 -7.23 12.14
N LYS A 54 -18.34 -7.24 13.00
CA LYS A 54 -18.19 -8.26 14.05
C LYS A 54 -19.30 -8.21 15.08
N LYS A 55 -19.79 -7.01 15.41
CA LYS A 55 -20.88 -6.78 16.40
C LYS A 55 -22.26 -7.09 15.85
N ASP A 56 -22.45 -6.98 14.55
CA ASP A 56 -23.71 -7.31 13.90
C ASP A 56 -24.00 -8.81 14.03
N THR A 57 -25.22 -9.17 14.42
CA THR A 57 -25.69 -10.55 14.61
C THR A 57 -26.43 -11.11 13.40
N ASN A 58 -26.68 -10.29 12.35
CA ASN A 58 -27.40 -10.73 11.17
C ASN A 58 -26.63 -11.84 10.43
N PRO A 59 -27.20 -13.05 10.26
CA PRO A 59 -26.51 -14.15 9.57
C PRO A 59 -26.25 -13.88 8.08
N LYS A 60 -26.95 -12.94 7.48
CA LYS A 60 -26.80 -12.57 6.05
C LYS A 60 -25.76 -11.44 5.84
N LYS A 61 -25.05 -11.02 6.89
CA LYS A 61 -24.05 -9.97 6.78
C LYS A 61 -22.85 -10.38 5.94
N MET A 62 -22.29 -9.44 5.18
CA MET A 62 -21.05 -9.60 4.43
C MET A 62 -20.01 -8.56 4.87
N ASN A 63 -18.75 -8.99 5.04
CA ASN A 63 -17.66 -8.06 5.33
C ASN A 63 -17.10 -7.49 4.04
N LEU A 64 -17.43 -6.25 3.74
CA LEU A 64 -16.90 -5.48 2.62
C LEU A 64 -15.90 -4.39 3.06
N GLY A 65 -15.59 -4.30 4.35
CA GLY A 65 -14.68 -3.30 4.90
C GLY A 65 -13.20 -3.58 4.62
N VAL A 66 -12.86 -4.85 4.40
CA VAL A 66 -11.47 -5.25 4.12
C VAL A 66 -11.42 -6.01 2.79
N GLY A 67 -10.52 -5.55 1.89
CA GLY A 67 -10.30 -6.21 0.59
C GLY A 67 -9.60 -7.55 0.77
N ALA A 68 -10.35 -8.63 0.82
CA ALA A 68 -9.86 -10.00 0.83
C ALA A 68 -10.71 -10.86 -0.10
N TYR A 69 -10.08 -11.79 -0.84
CA TYR A 69 -10.81 -12.76 -1.62
C TYR A 69 -11.54 -13.74 -0.67
N ARG A 70 -12.84 -13.92 -0.87
CA ARG A 70 -13.69 -14.71 0.02
C ARG A 70 -14.36 -15.84 -0.74
N ASP A 71 -14.55 -16.98 -0.05
CA ASP A 71 -15.34 -18.11 -0.53
C ASP A 71 -16.86 -17.82 -0.45
N ASP A 72 -17.66 -18.78 -0.91
CA ASP A 72 -19.13 -18.67 -0.91
C ASP A 72 -19.73 -18.57 0.50
N ASN A 73 -18.97 -18.90 1.55
CA ASN A 73 -19.35 -18.74 2.95
C ASN A 73 -18.89 -17.39 3.53
N GLY A 74 -18.33 -16.50 2.73
CA GLY A 74 -17.80 -15.20 3.16
C GLY A 74 -16.49 -15.29 3.96
N LYS A 75 -15.82 -16.44 4.01
CA LYS A 75 -14.54 -16.63 4.69
C LYS A 75 -13.39 -16.29 3.75
N PRO A 76 -12.25 -15.76 4.28
CA PRO A 76 -11.06 -15.57 3.46
C PRO A 76 -10.63 -16.88 2.80
N TYR A 77 -10.50 -16.86 1.48
CA TYR A 77 -10.10 -18.02 0.70
C TYR A 77 -8.59 -18.09 0.59
N ILE A 78 -8.02 -19.25 0.89
CA ILE A 78 -6.60 -19.51 0.73
C ILE A 78 -6.40 -20.33 -0.53
N LEU A 79 -5.63 -19.82 -1.48
CA LEU A 79 -5.36 -20.50 -2.74
C LEU A 79 -4.66 -21.84 -2.50
N PRO A 80 -5.06 -22.93 -3.21
CA PRO A 80 -4.42 -24.23 -3.06
C PRO A 80 -2.90 -24.20 -3.32
N SER A 81 -2.45 -23.37 -4.28
CA SER A 81 -1.02 -23.15 -4.55
C SER A 81 -0.28 -22.56 -3.35
N VAL A 82 -0.92 -21.66 -2.61
CA VAL A 82 -0.35 -21.05 -1.39
C VAL A 82 -0.26 -22.09 -0.28
N ARG A 83 -1.30 -22.92 -0.08
CA ARG A 83 -1.25 -24.03 0.87
C ARG A 83 -0.11 -24.99 0.59
N LYS A 84 0.03 -25.40 -0.66
CA LYS A 84 1.13 -26.27 -1.07
C LYS A 84 2.49 -25.64 -0.86
N ALA A 85 2.63 -24.35 -1.11
CA ALA A 85 3.87 -23.61 -0.84
C ALA A 85 4.19 -23.55 0.66
N GLU A 86 3.19 -23.32 1.52
CA GLU A 86 3.34 -23.35 2.99
C GLU A 86 3.86 -24.72 3.46
N GLU A 87 3.28 -25.81 2.98
CA GLU A 87 3.70 -27.17 3.30
C GLU A 87 5.14 -27.46 2.82
N LEU A 88 5.51 -27.03 1.63
CA LEU A 88 6.86 -27.14 1.11
C LEU A 88 7.87 -26.38 1.96
N ILE A 89 7.59 -25.15 2.34
CA ILE A 89 8.47 -24.34 3.20
C ILE A 89 8.71 -25.04 4.54
N ILE A 90 7.66 -25.60 5.15
CA ILE A 90 7.78 -26.32 6.42
C ILE A 90 8.60 -27.62 6.24
N SER A 91 8.36 -28.36 5.15
CA SER A 91 9.05 -29.64 4.91
C SER A 91 10.55 -29.46 4.59
N GLN A 92 10.92 -28.37 3.95
CA GLN A 92 12.31 -28.05 3.59
C GLN A 92 13.18 -27.69 4.79
N LYS A 93 12.58 -27.39 5.96
CA LYS A 93 13.30 -27.01 7.20
C LYS A 93 14.37 -25.95 6.94
N LEU A 94 13.99 -24.92 6.15
CA LEU A 94 14.89 -23.81 5.82
C LEU A 94 15.42 -23.17 7.10
N ASP A 95 16.64 -22.65 7.04
CA ASP A 95 17.21 -21.87 8.12
C ASP A 95 16.45 -20.55 8.34
N HIS A 96 16.75 -19.87 9.45
CA HIS A 96 16.16 -18.58 9.79
C HIS A 96 17.20 -17.45 9.70
N GLU A 97 18.16 -17.62 8.78
CA GLU A 97 19.21 -16.64 8.58
C GLU A 97 18.67 -15.34 7.95
N TYR A 98 19.42 -14.27 8.13
CA TYR A 98 19.09 -12.98 7.54
C TYR A 98 19.17 -13.01 6.03
N LEU A 99 18.19 -12.41 5.36
CA LEU A 99 18.28 -12.11 3.95
C LEU A 99 19.20 -10.90 3.71
N PRO A 100 19.78 -10.78 2.49
CA PRO A 100 20.42 -9.53 2.07
C PRO A 100 19.48 -8.32 2.21
N ILE A 101 20.06 -7.11 2.28
CA ILE A 101 19.28 -5.85 2.41
C ILE A 101 18.24 -5.71 1.29
N SER A 102 18.55 -6.14 0.07
CA SER A 102 17.64 -6.16 -1.07
C SER A 102 16.53 -7.24 -0.98
N GLY A 103 16.60 -8.12 0.02
CA GLY A 103 15.70 -9.26 0.16
C GLY A 103 16.14 -10.49 -0.65
N SER A 104 15.23 -11.43 -0.88
CA SER A 104 15.47 -12.63 -1.67
C SER A 104 15.59 -12.30 -3.16
N ALA A 105 16.76 -12.57 -3.74
CA ALA A 105 17.01 -12.36 -5.17
C ALA A 105 16.07 -13.22 -6.04
N GLU A 106 15.80 -14.46 -5.62
CA GLU A 106 14.87 -15.35 -6.32
C GLU A 106 13.44 -14.80 -6.30
N PHE A 107 12.97 -14.34 -5.16
CA PHE A 107 11.67 -13.70 -5.05
C PHE A 107 11.58 -12.46 -5.94
N CYS A 108 12.59 -11.59 -5.92
CA CYS A 108 12.64 -10.40 -6.76
C CYS A 108 12.59 -10.76 -8.25
N LYS A 109 13.35 -11.77 -8.67
CA LYS A 109 13.35 -12.27 -10.06
C LYS A 109 11.98 -12.80 -10.48
N LYS A 110 11.33 -13.61 -9.64
CA LYS A 110 9.98 -14.14 -9.96
C LYS A 110 8.90 -13.06 -9.95
N ALA A 111 8.99 -12.11 -9.04
CA ALA A 111 8.05 -10.99 -8.97
C ALA A 111 8.11 -10.10 -10.23
N ILE A 112 9.32 -9.74 -10.68
CA ILE A 112 9.47 -8.93 -11.89
C ILE A 112 9.12 -9.72 -13.15
N GLY A 113 9.44 -11.01 -13.21
CA GLY A 113 9.02 -11.90 -14.30
C GLY A 113 7.51 -11.98 -14.43
N LEU A 114 6.78 -12.04 -13.30
CA LEU A 114 5.32 -12.01 -13.29
C LEU A 114 4.77 -10.68 -13.84
N ALA A 115 5.34 -9.56 -13.43
CA ALA A 115 4.89 -8.24 -13.86
C ALA A 115 5.13 -8.01 -15.35
N LEU A 116 6.33 -8.31 -15.84
CA LEU A 116 6.78 -7.91 -17.17
C LEU A 116 6.72 -9.03 -18.22
N GLY A 117 6.76 -10.29 -17.79
CA GLY A 117 7.09 -11.45 -18.61
C GLY A 117 8.58 -11.79 -18.46
N GLU A 118 8.89 -13.09 -18.29
CA GLU A 118 10.27 -13.54 -17.99
C GLU A 118 11.26 -13.17 -19.11
N ASP A 119 10.79 -13.15 -20.37
CA ASP A 119 11.59 -12.86 -21.57
C ASP A 119 11.64 -11.38 -21.92
N ASN A 120 11.15 -10.48 -21.06
CA ASN A 120 11.14 -9.04 -21.34
C ASN A 120 12.58 -8.52 -21.45
N PRO A 121 12.93 -7.77 -22.52
CA PRO A 121 14.29 -7.26 -22.73
C PRO A 121 14.84 -6.46 -21.55
N VAL A 122 13.99 -5.71 -20.85
CA VAL A 122 14.40 -4.93 -19.67
C VAL A 122 14.95 -5.85 -18.55
N ILE A 123 14.45 -7.10 -18.46
CA ILE A 123 14.94 -8.11 -17.50
C ILE A 123 16.19 -8.79 -18.04
N THR A 124 16.16 -9.28 -19.29
CA THR A 124 17.26 -10.03 -19.88
C THR A 124 18.53 -9.21 -20.04
N ASP A 125 18.40 -7.92 -20.31
CA ASP A 125 19.51 -6.97 -20.42
C ASP A 125 19.99 -6.42 -19.08
N GLY A 126 19.40 -6.87 -17.94
CA GLY A 126 19.80 -6.44 -16.60
C GLY A 126 19.48 -4.98 -16.28
N LEU A 127 18.48 -4.40 -16.93
CA LEU A 127 18.09 -2.97 -16.78
C LEU A 127 17.10 -2.75 -15.64
N THR A 128 17.08 -3.64 -14.65
CA THR A 128 16.13 -3.61 -13.53
C THR A 128 16.85 -3.57 -12.19
N ALA A 129 16.38 -2.74 -11.28
CA ALA A 129 16.74 -2.81 -9.87
C ALA A 129 15.49 -3.19 -9.07
N THR A 130 15.54 -4.31 -8.36
CA THR A 130 14.38 -4.84 -7.64
C THR A 130 14.74 -5.14 -6.20
N VAL A 131 13.93 -4.68 -5.26
CA VAL A 131 14.10 -4.91 -3.84
C VAL A 131 12.82 -5.44 -3.21
N GLN A 132 12.94 -6.39 -2.30
CA GLN A 132 11.82 -6.90 -1.52
C GLN A 132 11.41 -5.88 -0.46
N ALA A 133 10.10 -5.75 -0.25
CA ALA A 133 9.52 -4.84 0.74
C ALA A 133 8.43 -5.55 1.54
N ILE A 134 7.97 -4.92 2.63
CA ILE A 134 6.85 -5.41 3.45
C ILE A 134 5.56 -4.94 2.79
N SER A 135 4.94 -5.83 2.00
CA SER A 135 3.71 -5.56 1.25
C SER A 135 3.82 -4.36 0.29
N GLY A 136 2.71 -4.02 -0.39
CA GLY A 136 2.63 -2.84 -1.26
C GLY A 136 2.86 -1.53 -0.52
N THR A 137 2.38 -1.41 0.72
CA THR A 137 2.61 -0.22 1.55
C THR A 137 4.10 0.01 1.79
N GLY A 138 4.85 -1.06 2.12
CA GLY A 138 6.30 -0.97 2.28
C GLY A 138 7.01 -0.63 0.97
N ALA A 139 6.59 -1.21 -0.16
CA ALA A 139 7.13 -0.90 -1.48
C ALA A 139 6.92 0.58 -1.85
N LEU A 140 5.71 1.11 -1.65
CA LEU A 140 5.40 2.53 -1.85
C LEU A 140 6.21 3.43 -0.92
N ARG A 141 6.40 3.03 0.34
CA ARG A 141 7.21 3.80 1.31
C ARG A 141 8.68 3.85 0.92
N VAL A 142 9.27 2.72 0.50
CA VAL A 142 10.66 2.67 0.01
C VAL A 142 10.78 3.53 -1.25
N GLY A 143 9.87 3.40 -2.21
CA GLY A 143 9.85 4.21 -3.43
C GLY A 143 9.69 5.70 -3.14
N SER A 144 8.76 6.09 -2.27
CA SER A 144 8.57 7.50 -1.92
C SER A 144 9.80 8.11 -1.24
N ALA A 145 10.46 7.37 -0.34
CA ALA A 145 11.70 7.82 0.30
C ALA A 145 12.84 7.96 -0.72
N PHE A 146 12.94 7.01 -1.65
CA PHE A 146 13.90 7.06 -2.75
C PHE A 146 13.68 8.30 -3.63
N PHE A 147 12.46 8.56 -4.07
CA PHE A 147 12.15 9.74 -4.87
C PHE A 147 12.36 11.05 -4.09
N SER A 148 11.97 11.10 -2.82
CA SER A 148 12.21 12.27 -1.99
C SER A 148 13.70 12.62 -1.92
N LYS A 149 14.57 11.61 -1.84
CA LYS A 149 16.01 11.81 -1.70
C LYS A 149 16.72 12.06 -3.05
N PHE A 150 16.39 11.28 -4.08
CA PHE A 150 17.23 11.19 -5.28
C PHE A 150 16.55 11.69 -6.56
N PHE A 151 15.23 11.90 -6.56
CA PHE A 151 14.54 12.34 -7.78
C PHE A 151 14.97 13.74 -8.18
N PRO A 152 15.45 13.93 -9.41
CA PRO A 152 16.00 15.22 -9.84
C PRO A 152 14.90 16.26 -10.18
N GLY A 153 13.65 15.81 -10.36
CA GLY A 153 12.51 16.64 -10.68
C GLY A 153 11.87 17.31 -9.46
N PRO A 154 10.71 17.96 -9.66
CA PRO A 154 9.96 18.58 -8.57
C PRO A 154 9.66 17.58 -7.44
N LYS A 155 9.75 18.02 -6.19
CA LYS A 155 9.41 17.18 -5.01
C LYS A 155 7.90 17.11 -4.82
N ALA A 156 7.18 16.85 -5.90
CA ALA A 156 5.73 16.69 -5.96
C ALA A 156 5.37 15.38 -6.64
N VAL A 157 4.27 14.76 -6.19
CA VAL A 157 3.67 13.59 -6.80
C VAL A 157 2.23 13.90 -7.18
N TRP A 158 1.87 13.59 -8.41
CA TRP A 158 0.51 13.73 -8.92
C TRP A 158 -0.19 12.38 -8.88
N MET A 159 -1.34 12.30 -8.23
CA MET A 159 -2.07 11.04 -8.04
C MET A 159 -3.54 11.19 -8.42
N PRO A 160 -4.24 10.08 -8.75
CA PRO A 160 -5.65 10.15 -9.15
C PRO A 160 -6.55 10.65 -8.00
N ALA A 161 -7.61 11.36 -8.35
CA ALA A 161 -8.68 11.75 -7.43
C ALA A 161 -9.98 10.96 -7.77
N PRO A 162 -10.47 10.08 -6.87
CA PRO A 162 -9.86 9.65 -5.62
C PRO A 162 -8.68 8.70 -5.80
N THR A 163 -7.98 8.38 -4.72
CA THR A 163 -6.90 7.38 -4.68
C THR A 163 -6.98 6.56 -3.39
N TRP A 164 -6.22 5.48 -3.29
CA TRP A 164 -6.12 4.71 -2.05
C TRP A 164 -5.62 5.59 -0.89
N GLY A 165 -6.35 5.52 0.25
CA GLY A 165 -6.16 6.44 1.36
C GLY A 165 -4.73 6.56 1.90
N ASN A 166 -3.92 5.48 1.80
CA ASN A 166 -2.55 5.51 2.29
C ASN A 166 -1.55 6.18 1.32
N HIS A 167 -1.90 6.45 0.05
CA HIS A 167 -0.98 7.14 -0.86
C HIS A 167 -0.60 8.52 -0.33
N VAL A 168 -1.58 9.32 0.08
CA VAL A 168 -1.35 10.68 0.57
C VAL A 168 -0.40 10.72 1.76
N PRO A 169 -0.65 10.00 2.88
CA PRO A 169 0.24 10.03 4.03
C PRO A 169 1.63 9.45 3.72
N ILE A 170 1.75 8.40 2.88
CA ILE A 170 3.05 7.82 2.51
C ILE A 170 3.97 8.88 1.89
N PHE A 171 3.47 9.66 0.92
CA PHE A 171 4.28 10.69 0.26
C PHE A 171 4.48 11.92 1.14
N LYS A 172 3.48 12.35 1.90
CA LYS A 172 3.62 13.46 2.86
C LYS A 172 4.66 13.18 3.94
N HIS A 173 4.76 11.94 4.44
CA HIS A 173 5.75 11.56 5.45
C HIS A 173 7.21 11.62 4.97
N VAL A 174 7.45 11.75 3.68
CA VAL A 174 8.77 11.99 3.10
C VAL A 174 8.93 13.41 2.57
N ASN A 175 8.06 14.34 3.01
CA ASN A 175 8.07 15.75 2.62
C ASN A 175 7.93 15.96 1.10
N MET A 176 7.16 15.11 0.42
CA MET A 176 6.76 15.35 -0.96
C MET A 176 5.41 16.05 -0.99
N ASP A 177 5.27 17.04 -1.85
CA ASP A 177 4.00 17.68 -2.12
C ASP A 177 3.07 16.74 -2.87
N VAL A 178 1.79 16.70 -2.46
CA VAL A 178 0.80 15.78 -3.04
C VAL A 178 -0.22 16.61 -3.82
N GLN A 179 -0.26 16.37 -5.11
CA GLN A 179 -1.18 16.97 -6.07
C GLN A 179 -2.10 15.90 -6.65
N GLN A 180 -3.22 16.32 -7.26
CA GLN A 180 -4.22 15.40 -7.78
C GLN A 180 -4.57 15.74 -9.23
N TYR A 181 -4.95 14.70 -9.99
CA TYR A 181 -5.58 14.82 -11.30
C TYR A 181 -6.93 14.09 -11.30
N ARG A 182 -7.89 14.57 -12.11
CA ARG A 182 -9.21 13.94 -12.24
C ARG A 182 -9.09 12.52 -12.75
N TYR A 183 -9.79 11.60 -12.11
CA TYR A 183 -9.78 10.18 -12.46
C TYR A 183 -11.18 9.59 -12.64
N TYR A 184 -12.08 9.87 -11.71
CA TYR A 184 -13.40 9.26 -11.65
C TYR A 184 -14.49 10.26 -12.00
N ASP A 185 -15.45 9.83 -12.81
CA ASP A 185 -16.67 10.59 -13.11
C ASP A 185 -17.86 9.96 -12.36
N PRO A 186 -18.41 10.61 -11.32
CA PRO A 186 -19.54 10.09 -10.57
C PRO A 186 -20.85 10.03 -11.36
N LYS A 187 -20.97 10.76 -12.47
CA LYS A 187 -22.17 10.76 -13.30
C LYS A 187 -22.26 9.50 -14.15
N THR A 188 -21.15 9.06 -14.69
CA THR A 188 -21.06 7.86 -15.54
C THR A 188 -20.59 6.63 -14.77
N CYS A 189 -20.18 6.80 -13.50
CA CYS A 189 -19.48 5.77 -12.71
C CYS A 189 -18.29 5.17 -13.47
N GLY A 190 -17.61 5.97 -14.29
CA GLY A 190 -16.58 5.58 -15.19
C GLY A 190 -15.26 6.35 -15.01
N PHE A 191 -14.27 6.00 -15.84
CA PHE A 191 -13.02 6.75 -15.91
C PHE A 191 -13.23 8.09 -16.64
N ASN A 192 -12.90 9.19 -15.97
CA ASN A 192 -12.96 10.54 -16.55
C ASN A 192 -11.79 10.78 -17.49
N PHE A 193 -11.82 10.14 -18.65
CA PHE A 193 -10.69 10.15 -19.58
C PHE A 193 -10.28 11.55 -20.05
N SER A 194 -11.25 12.35 -20.49
CA SER A 194 -10.97 13.72 -20.97
C SER A 194 -10.43 14.60 -19.84
N GLY A 195 -11.01 14.51 -18.65
CA GLY A 195 -10.54 15.25 -17.48
C GLY A 195 -9.13 14.84 -17.05
N ALA A 196 -8.85 13.53 -17.06
CA ALA A 196 -7.51 13.03 -16.76
C ALA A 196 -6.47 13.53 -17.77
N LEU A 197 -6.74 13.43 -19.08
CA LEU A 197 -5.84 13.93 -20.13
C LEU A 197 -5.58 15.43 -20.01
N GLU A 198 -6.64 16.21 -19.76
CA GLU A 198 -6.53 17.66 -19.59
C GLU A 198 -5.62 18.00 -18.39
N ASP A 199 -5.86 17.37 -17.24
CA ASP A 199 -5.09 17.66 -16.02
C ASP A 199 -3.64 17.19 -16.16
N ILE A 200 -3.41 15.96 -16.67
CA ILE A 200 -2.07 15.40 -16.88
C ILE A 200 -1.26 16.26 -17.87
N SER A 201 -1.91 16.81 -18.89
CA SER A 201 -1.23 17.72 -19.85
C SER A 201 -0.73 19.02 -19.20
N LYS A 202 -1.30 19.44 -18.08
CA LYS A 202 -0.94 20.63 -17.32
C LYS A 202 0.10 20.38 -16.23
N ILE A 203 0.40 19.12 -15.90
CA ILE A 203 1.42 18.78 -14.89
C ILE A 203 2.77 19.37 -15.32
N PRO A 204 3.53 19.99 -14.40
CA PRO A 204 4.87 20.46 -14.71
C PRO A 204 5.77 19.36 -15.25
N GLU A 205 6.52 19.66 -16.30
CA GLU A 205 7.45 18.73 -16.96
C GLU A 205 8.40 18.11 -15.92
N GLY A 206 8.70 16.82 -16.07
CA GLY A 206 9.61 16.11 -15.20
C GLY A 206 9.05 15.77 -13.81
N SER A 207 7.74 15.94 -13.58
CA SER A 207 7.12 15.57 -12.30
C SER A 207 6.88 14.06 -12.17
N LEU A 208 6.72 13.60 -10.93
CA LEU A 208 6.32 12.22 -10.63
C LEU A 208 4.79 12.08 -10.74
N ILE A 209 4.33 11.03 -11.45
CA ILE A 209 2.91 10.69 -11.54
C ILE A 209 2.66 9.28 -11.02
N LEU A 210 1.75 9.13 -10.05
CA LEU A 210 1.30 7.86 -9.52
C LEU A 210 0.13 7.32 -10.35
N LEU A 211 0.24 6.05 -10.75
CA LEU A 211 -0.74 5.35 -11.59
C LEU A 211 -1.11 4.02 -10.94
N HIS A 212 -2.40 3.67 -10.88
CA HIS A 212 -2.82 2.32 -10.52
C HIS A 212 -2.82 1.46 -11.79
N ALA A 213 -2.07 0.36 -11.79
CA ALA A 213 -1.91 -0.46 -12.98
C ALA A 213 -3.20 -1.18 -13.39
N CYS A 214 -3.97 -1.65 -12.41
CA CYS A 214 -5.26 -2.31 -12.58
C CYS A 214 -6.06 -2.26 -11.28
N ALA A 215 -7.38 -2.48 -11.36
CA ALA A 215 -8.34 -2.48 -10.24
C ALA A 215 -8.15 -1.25 -9.34
N HIS A 216 -8.31 -0.08 -9.92
CA HIS A 216 -8.12 1.20 -9.24
C HIS A 216 -8.84 1.26 -7.89
N ASN A 217 -8.12 1.52 -6.83
CA ASN A 217 -8.68 1.65 -5.48
C ASN A 217 -8.88 3.15 -5.15
N PRO A 218 -10.12 3.62 -4.86
CA PRO A 218 -11.27 2.83 -4.41
C PRO A 218 -12.35 2.55 -5.48
N THR A 219 -12.22 3.02 -6.71
CA THR A 219 -13.35 3.07 -7.65
C THR A 219 -13.62 1.75 -8.38
N GLY A 220 -12.62 0.88 -8.50
CA GLY A 220 -12.70 -0.34 -9.32
C GLY A 220 -12.78 -0.08 -10.83
N VAL A 221 -12.55 1.18 -11.26
CA VAL A 221 -12.66 1.60 -12.66
C VAL A 221 -11.26 1.79 -13.24
N ASP A 222 -10.99 1.10 -14.32
CA ASP A 222 -9.70 1.17 -15.02
C ASP A 222 -9.83 1.81 -16.41
N PRO A 223 -8.79 2.51 -16.89
CA PRO A 223 -8.72 2.93 -18.27
C PRO A 223 -8.73 1.72 -19.21
N LYS A 224 -9.37 1.85 -20.38
CA LYS A 224 -9.26 0.87 -21.46
C LYS A 224 -7.85 0.89 -22.06
N GLN A 225 -7.50 -0.14 -22.85
CA GLN A 225 -6.16 -0.21 -23.46
C GLN A 225 -5.87 1.00 -24.33
N GLU A 226 -6.82 1.42 -25.16
CA GLU A 226 -6.67 2.59 -26.02
C GLU A 226 -6.48 3.90 -25.21
N GLN A 227 -7.11 3.97 -24.04
CA GLN A 227 -6.95 5.10 -23.14
C GLN A 227 -5.58 5.08 -22.45
N TRP A 228 -5.07 3.90 -22.10
CA TRP A 228 -3.70 3.76 -21.63
C TRP A 228 -2.68 4.17 -22.66
N ASP A 229 -2.91 3.87 -23.95
CA ASP A 229 -2.05 4.28 -25.06
C ASP A 229 -1.97 5.80 -25.18
N GLU A 230 -3.11 6.50 -25.05
CA GLU A 230 -3.13 7.96 -25.08
C GLU A 230 -2.50 8.58 -23.82
N LEU A 231 -2.76 8.02 -22.64
CA LEU A 231 -2.12 8.44 -21.40
C LEU A 231 -0.60 8.30 -21.49
N SER A 232 -0.11 7.18 -22.03
CA SER A 232 1.33 6.95 -22.24
C SER A 232 1.94 8.05 -23.12
N LYS A 233 1.30 8.40 -24.24
CA LYS A 233 1.77 9.46 -25.13
C LYS A 233 1.88 10.81 -24.42
N VAL A 234 0.82 11.21 -23.69
CA VAL A 234 0.81 12.49 -22.98
C VAL A 234 1.88 12.52 -21.88
N ILE A 235 1.97 11.46 -21.09
CA ILE A 235 2.96 11.33 -20.02
C ILE A 235 4.38 11.38 -20.58
N LYS A 236 4.62 10.75 -21.74
CA LYS A 236 5.91 10.79 -22.42
C LYS A 236 6.26 12.18 -22.92
N ASN A 237 5.32 12.84 -23.59
CA ASN A 237 5.51 14.19 -24.14
C ASN A 237 5.79 15.20 -23.02
N LYS A 238 5.19 15.03 -21.86
CA LYS A 238 5.41 15.84 -20.65
C LYS A 238 6.66 15.42 -19.87
N LYS A 239 7.36 14.36 -20.31
CA LYS A 239 8.51 13.77 -19.60
C LYS A 239 8.21 13.45 -18.13
N LEU A 240 6.97 13.11 -17.80
CA LEU A 240 6.62 12.71 -16.45
C LEU A 240 7.24 11.35 -16.13
N PHE A 241 7.55 11.13 -14.86
CA PHE A 241 8.07 9.84 -14.39
C PHE A 241 6.93 8.99 -13.80
N PRO A 242 6.53 7.89 -14.45
CA PRO A 242 5.46 7.02 -13.98
C PRO A 242 5.90 6.18 -12.78
N PHE A 243 5.12 6.24 -11.70
CA PHE A 243 5.21 5.34 -10.56
C PHE A 243 3.93 4.50 -10.48
N PHE A 244 4.01 3.24 -10.85
CA PHE A 244 2.87 2.33 -10.80
C PHE A 244 2.69 1.69 -9.42
N ASP A 245 1.43 1.61 -8.97
CA ASP A 245 0.98 0.73 -7.89
C ASP A 245 0.16 -0.42 -8.48
N MET A 246 0.58 -1.67 -8.19
CA MET A 246 -0.08 -2.88 -8.71
C MET A 246 -0.31 -3.89 -7.59
N ALA A 247 -1.54 -3.97 -7.10
CA ALA A 247 -1.90 -4.87 -6.01
C ALA A 247 -2.78 -6.06 -6.44
N TYR A 248 -3.31 -6.03 -7.67
CA TYR A 248 -4.38 -6.94 -8.09
C TYR A 248 -4.10 -7.68 -9.40
N GLN A 249 -2.84 -7.81 -9.79
CA GLN A 249 -2.47 -8.52 -11.01
C GLN A 249 -2.98 -9.97 -11.00
N GLY A 250 -3.76 -10.34 -12.01
CA GLY A 250 -4.42 -11.63 -12.13
C GLY A 250 -5.80 -11.70 -11.47
N PHE A 251 -6.15 -10.74 -10.61
CA PHE A 251 -7.45 -10.67 -9.93
C PHE A 251 -8.40 -9.62 -10.52
N ALA A 252 -7.88 -8.60 -11.18
CA ALA A 252 -8.71 -7.55 -11.78
C ALA A 252 -9.55 -8.10 -12.94
N SER A 253 -8.94 -8.85 -13.86
CA SER A 253 -9.61 -9.40 -15.04
C SER A 253 -9.60 -10.93 -15.11
N GLY A 254 -8.86 -11.61 -14.23
CA GLY A 254 -8.57 -13.04 -14.33
C GLY A 254 -7.40 -13.39 -15.26
N ASP A 255 -6.80 -12.40 -15.90
CA ASP A 255 -5.67 -12.56 -16.80
C ASP A 255 -4.48 -11.69 -16.34
N ILE A 256 -3.37 -12.33 -15.99
CA ILE A 256 -2.15 -11.67 -15.52
C ILE A 256 -1.53 -10.75 -16.56
N ALA A 257 -1.61 -11.07 -17.82
CA ALA A 257 -1.03 -10.25 -18.90
C ALA A 257 -1.88 -9.00 -19.15
N ARG A 258 -3.20 -9.17 -19.16
CA ARG A 258 -4.15 -8.07 -19.29
C ARG A 258 -4.03 -7.08 -18.14
N ASP A 259 -3.91 -7.55 -16.92
CA ASP A 259 -3.80 -6.69 -15.73
C ASP A 259 -2.46 -5.96 -15.66
N ALA A 260 -1.41 -6.48 -16.29
CA ALA A 260 -0.11 -5.82 -16.42
C ALA A 260 0.03 -4.95 -17.66
N TYR A 261 -1.02 -4.80 -18.48
CA TYR A 261 -0.97 -4.09 -19.76
C TYR A 261 -0.35 -2.69 -19.64
N ALA A 262 -0.82 -1.88 -18.71
CA ALA A 262 -0.34 -0.52 -18.53
C ALA A 262 1.17 -0.45 -18.27
N VAL A 263 1.66 -1.29 -17.35
CA VAL A 263 3.09 -1.35 -17.00
C VAL A 263 3.94 -1.77 -18.20
N ARG A 264 3.51 -2.83 -18.90
CA ARG A 264 4.21 -3.37 -20.07
C ARG A 264 4.20 -2.40 -21.25
N LYS A 265 3.06 -1.75 -21.48
CA LYS A 265 2.90 -0.73 -22.55
C LYS A 265 3.82 0.46 -22.34
N PHE A 266 3.88 0.99 -21.12
CA PHE A 266 4.74 2.11 -20.82
C PHE A 266 6.23 1.77 -21.03
N LEU A 267 6.67 0.57 -20.66
CA LEU A 267 8.04 0.12 -20.97
C LEU A 267 8.28 -0.02 -22.47
N ALA A 268 7.33 -0.63 -23.20
CA ALA A 268 7.41 -0.78 -24.65
C ALA A 268 7.47 0.59 -25.35
N ASP A 269 6.79 1.61 -24.83
CA ASP A 269 6.86 2.98 -25.31
C ASP A 269 8.15 3.70 -24.89
N GLY A 270 9.04 3.04 -24.14
CA GLY A 270 10.34 3.57 -23.74
C GLY A 270 10.28 4.54 -22.57
N HIS A 271 9.26 4.43 -21.70
CA HIS A 271 9.27 5.11 -20.41
C HIS A 271 10.26 4.45 -19.46
N LYS A 272 10.87 5.26 -18.61
CA LYS A 272 11.47 4.81 -17.36
C LYS A 272 10.36 4.81 -16.31
N ILE A 273 10.19 3.72 -15.60
CA ILE A 273 9.11 3.58 -14.63
C ILE A 273 9.61 3.09 -13.27
N CYS A 274 8.82 3.30 -12.25
CA CYS A 274 8.90 2.59 -10.99
C CYS A 274 7.62 1.78 -10.79
N LEU A 275 7.73 0.59 -10.20
CA LEU A 275 6.59 -0.29 -9.90
C LEU A 275 6.64 -0.73 -8.45
N ALA A 276 5.63 -0.38 -7.68
CA ALA A 276 5.33 -1.00 -6.39
C ALA A 276 4.30 -2.11 -6.60
N GLN A 277 4.68 -3.36 -6.32
CA GLN A 277 3.82 -4.51 -6.50
C GLN A 277 3.54 -5.19 -5.17
N SER A 278 2.28 -5.55 -4.91
CA SER A 278 1.85 -6.28 -3.72
C SER A 278 1.32 -7.66 -4.09
N PHE A 279 1.66 -8.64 -3.26
CA PHE A 279 1.16 -10.01 -3.35
C PHE A 279 0.16 -10.35 -2.22
N ALA A 280 -0.23 -9.34 -1.43
CA ALA A 280 -1.18 -9.52 -0.33
C ALA A 280 -2.55 -10.00 -0.83
N LYS A 281 -3.06 -9.42 -1.92
CA LYS A 281 -4.40 -9.70 -2.46
C LYS A 281 -4.38 -10.89 -3.43
N ASN A 282 -3.61 -10.80 -4.50
CA ASN A 282 -3.61 -11.81 -5.56
C ASN A 282 -3.05 -13.18 -5.15
N MET A 283 -2.33 -13.26 -4.03
CA MET A 283 -1.89 -14.53 -3.42
C MET A 283 -2.52 -14.78 -2.05
N GLY A 284 -3.42 -13.92 -1.58
CA GLY A 284 -4.12 -14.09 -0.31
C GLY A 284 -3.20 -14.11 0.92
N LEU A 285 -2.08 -13.38 0.90
CA LEU A 285 -1.05 -13.39 1.93
C LEU A 285 -1.31 -12.41 3.08
N TYR A 286 -2.56 -12.03 3.32
CA TYR A 286 -2.93 -11.10 4.40
C TYR A 286 -2.54 -11.63 5.78
N GLY A 287 -1.99 -10.75 6.62
CA GLY A 287 -1.69 -11.06 8.02
C GLY A 287 -0.65 -12.16 8.22
N ARG A 288 -0.04 -12.67 7.17
CA ARG A 288 1.13 -13.53 7.25
C ARG A 288 2.36 -12.65 7.45
N LYS A 289 3.28 -13.04 8.35
CA LYS A 289 4.54 -12.30 8.61
C LYS A 289 5.43 -12.12 7.37
N ALA A 290 4.97 -12.58 6.22
CA ALA A 290 5.62 -12.53 4.92
C ALA A 290 4.74 -11.83 3.88
N ASP A 291 3.94 -10.83 4.26
CA ASP A 291 3.34 -9.92 3.28
C ASP A 291 4.45 -9.37 2.39
N LYS A 292 4.56 -9.93 1.19
CA LYS A 292 5.66 -9.61 0.27
C LYS A 292 5.17 -8.60 -0.75
N GLY A 293 5.90 -7.53 -0.87
CA GLY A 293 5.81 -6.57 -1.95
C GLY A 293 7.18 -6.40 -2.58
N VAL A 294 7.22 -5.82 -3.74
CA VAL A 294 8.45 -5.52 -4.47
C VAL A 294 8.39 -4.08 -4.96
N LEU A 295 9.47 -3.36 -4.79
CA LEU A 295 9.73 -2.13 -5.49
C LEU A 295 10.71 -2.44 -6.63
N CYS A 296 10.30 -2.14 -7.85
CA CYS A 296 11.15 -2.25 -9.04
C CYS A 296 11.35 -0.87 -9.66
N VAL A 297 12.59 -0.52 -9.91
CA VAL A 297 12.95 0.70 -10.65
C VAL A 297 13.59 0.28 -11.96
N PHE A 298 13.14 0.88 -13.07
CA PHE A 298 13.61 0.58 -14.42
C PHE A 298 14.28 1.82 -15.02
N ASP A 299 15.61 1.84 -15.04
CA ASP A 299 16.39 2.87 -15.73
C ASP A 299 17.67 2.25 -16.34
N GLN A 300 17.88 2.46 -17.63
CA GLN A 300 19.04 1.99 -18.39
C GLN A 300 20.40 2.52 -17.87
N ARG A 301 20.41 3.54 -17.02
CA ARG A 301 21.64 4.16 -16.50
C ARG A 301 22.07 3.67 -15.10
N TRP A 302 21.30 2.76 -14.48
CA TRP A 302 21.56 2.30 -13.11
C TRP A 302 22.63 1.22 -12.97
N THR A 303 23.24 0.79 -14.04
CA THR A 303 24.35 -0.18 -13.99
C THR A 303 25.61 0.34 -13.30
N TYR A 304 25.65 1.60 -12.84
CA TYR A 304 26.90 2.19 -12.32
C TYR A 304 26.79 2.99 -11.00
N ILE A 305 25.72 2.90 -10.25
CA ILE A 305 25.78 3.33 -8.86
C ILE A 305 26.02 2.09 -8.01
N GLY A 306 27.26 1.62 -8.10
CA GLY A 306 27.78 0.53 -7.29
C GLY A 306 27.60 0.83 -5.83
N GLY A 307 26.95 -0.12 -5.17
CA GLY A 307 26.62 -0.12 -3.77
C GLY A 307 27.71 0.45 -2.87
N ARG A 308 27.29 1.31 -2.04
CA ARG A 308 27.54 1.51 -0.61
C ARG A 308 26.72 2.65 -0.01
N ASP A 309 26.13 3.53 -0.85
CA ASP A 309 25.51 4.76 -0.35
C ASP A 309 24.00 4.89 -0.59
N CYS A 310 23.30 3.82 -1.00
CA CYS A 310 21.88 3.87 -1.37
C CYS A 310 20.92 3.24 -0.35
N ILE A 311 21.34 2.97 0.88
CA ILE A 311 20.45 2.53 1.96
C ILE A 311 20.76 3.30 3.23
#